data_df07e34cde91a9dee411f2f768599758
#
_entry.id   df07e34cde91a9dee411f2f768599758
#
_cell.length_a   1.000
_cell.length_b   1.000
_cell.length_c   1.000
_cell.angle_alpha   90.00
_cell.angle_beta   90.00
_cell.angle_gamma   90.00
#
_symmetry.space_group_name_H-M   'P 1'
#
loop_
_entity.id
_entity.type
_entity.pdbx_description
1 polymer ?
#
loop_
_entity_poly.entity_id
_entity_poly.type
_entity_poly.pdbx_seq_one_letter_code
_entity_poly.pdbx_strand_id
1 'polypeptide(L)'
;MKIAFVLYDKALQSGITLASDMLNSASSLRSRVQQREEPFYMSVIGDAKENNEHIAQITLHTHHKFSDPVDFDLVFLPPMWGNPSPSMAGREDILEWLRRQKENQAIIVATGTGVYWLAKAGLLEEKTVTTHWSFYGKFERQFPTVGLNRKASITYCDNIYCVRSINSQTELLVYLIAQFFSAPIAKIIEKHFMHEVSNFQSEPFFQVGGNTQFDEMVSIAQSYINQHVTSQITIKDIATHVGVSESTLICRFKGQVGVSPHKYMLDQRLLIAKQLLQDNSLTLLYIAQLVGFKDPHYFSKVFEQHFKLTPVAYRKLVKAKVFHA
;
A
#
# COMPACT_ATOMS: atom_id res chain seq x y z
N MET A 1 8.67 -15.39 -20.28
CA MET A 1 8.37 -15.30 -18.83
C MET A 1 6.92 -15.68 -18.60
N LYS A 2 6.65 -16.63 -17.70
CA LYS A 2 5.31 -17.09 -17.34
C LYS A 2 4.96 -16.58 -15.93
N ILE A 3 3.85 -15.89 -15.80
CA ILE A 3 3.40 -15.28 -14.55
C ILE A 3 2.07 -15.87 -14.13
N ALA A 4 1.97 -16.27 -12.87
CA ALA A 4 0.74 -16.75 -12.26
C ALA A 4 0.16 -15.72 -11.28
N PHE A 5 -1.13 -15.48 -11.39
CA PHE A 5 -1.93 -14.79 -10.37
C PHE A 5 -2.85 -15.83 -9.73
N VAL A 6 -2.68 -16.04 -8.43
CA VAL A 6 -3.46 -17.05 -7.72
C VAL A 6 -4.81 -16.47 -7.31
N LEU A 7 -5.89 -17.10 -7.75
CA LEU A 7 -7.25 -16.78 -7.37
C LEU A 7 -7.77 -17.82 -6.39
N TYR A 8 -8.19 -17.38 -5.22
CA TYR A 8 -8.79 -18.19 -4.16
C TYR A 8 -9.95 -17.42 -3.51
N ASP A 9 -10.72 -18.08 -2.67
CA ASP A 9 -11.86 -17.46 -1.99
C ASP A 9 -11.43 -16.19 -1.24
N LYS A 10 -12.22 -15.13 -1.41
CA LYS A 10 -11.99 -13.79 -0.83
C LYS A 10 -10.69 -13.10 -1.27
N ALA A 11 -10.05 -13.55 -2.34
CA ALA A 11 -8.91 -12.83 -2.92
C ALA A 11 -9.32 -11.41 -3.35
N LEU A 12 -8.52 -10.41 -2.98
CA LEU A 12 -8.71 -9.04 -3.43
C LEU A 12 -8.24 -8.92 -4.88
N GLN A 13 -9.17 -8.74 -5.80
CA GLN A 13 -8.90 -8.66 -7.24
C GLN A 13 -7.95 -7.51 -7.60
N SER A 14 -7.97 -6.41 -6.83
CA SER A 14 -7.02 -5.28 -7.02
C SER A 14 -5.55 -5.70 -6.91
N GLY A 15 -5.23 -6.72 -6.08
CA GLY A 15 -3.88 -7.29 -6.01
C GLY A 15 -3.47 -8.05 -7.28
N ILE A 16 -4.42 -8.51 -8.07
CA ILE A 16 -4.22 -9.20 -9.35
C ILE A 16 -4.22 -8.19 -10.49
N THR A 17 -5.29 -7.40 -10.61
CA THR A 17 -5.51 -6.51 -11.76
C THR A 17 -4.47 -5.42 -11.86
N LEU A 18 -4.10 -4.77 -10.74
CA LEU A 18 -3.08 -3.73 -10.75
C LEU A 18 -1.70 -4.29 -11.17
N ALA A 19 -1.32 -5.45 -10.63
CA ALA A 19 -0.07 -6.10 -11.02
C ALA A 19 -0.06 -6.51 -12.51
N SER A 20 -1.18 -7.05 -12.98
CA SER A 20 -1.37 -7.40 -14.39
C SER A 20 -1.22 -6.18 -15.31
N ASP A 21 -1.86 -5.06 -14.96
CA ASP A 21 -1.82 -3.83 -15.77
C ASP A 21 -0.41 -3.23 -15.82
N MET A 22 0.31 -3.19 -14.70
CA MET A 22 1.69 -2.69 -14.64
C MET A 22 2.63 -3.55 -15.48
N LEU A 23 2.54 -4.87 -15.37
CA LEU A 23 3.38 -5.82 -16.10
C LEU A 23 3.05 -5.83 -17.60
N ASN A 24 1.78 -5.73 -17.97
CA ASN A 24 1.33 -5.62 -19.36
C ASN A 24 1.83 -4.34 -20.02
N SER A 25 1.74 -3.22 -19.29
CA SER A 25 2.27 -1.94 -19.75
C SER A 25 3.78 -1.99 -19.96
N ALA A 26 4.53 -2.65 -19.05
CA ALA A 26 5.97 -2.82 -19.17
C ALA A 26 6.33 -3.70 -20.38
N SER A 27 5.61 -4.81 -20.60
CA SER A 27 5.79 -5.69 -21.75
C SER A 27 5.52 -4.96 -23.07
N SER A 28 4.44 -4.18 -23.14
CA SER A 28 4.09 -3.38 -24.32
C SER A 28 5.14 -2.31 -24.64
N LEU A 29 5.70 -1.66 -23.62
CA LEU A 29 6.78 -0.71 -23.78
C LEU A 29 8.06 -1.39 -24.30
N ARG A 30 8.42 -2.56 -23.76
CA ARG A 30 9.58 -3.34 -24.23
C ARG A 30 9.46 -3.71 -25.70
N SER A 31 8.31 -4.25 -26.11
CA SER A 31 8.06 -4.66 -27.49
C SER A 31 8.21 -3.48 -28.47
N ARG A 32 7.77 -2.27 -28.09
CA ARG A 32 7.92 -1.06 -28.89
C ARG A 32 9.38 -0.60 -29.03
N VAL A 33 10.19 -0.75 -27.96
CA VAL A 33 11.58 -0.28 -27.92
C VAL A 33 12.54 -1.26 -28.59
N GLN A 34 12.35 -2.57 -28.37
CA GLN A 34 13.29 -3.60 -28.79
C GLN A 34 12.95 -4.25 -30.13
N GLN A 35 11.76 -3.99 -30.69
CA GLN A 35 11.25 -4.62 -31.94
C GLN A 35 11.33 -6.17 -31.90
N ARG A 36 11.38 -6.76 -30.73
CA ARG A 36 11.34 -8.21 -30.46
C ARG A 36 10.22 -8.54 -29.52
N GLU A 37 9.36 -9.45 -29.91
CA GLU A 37 8.37 -10.07 -29.02
C GLU A 37 9.05 -11.22 -28.28
N GLU A 38 9.42 -11.00 -27.03
CA GLU A 38 9.73 -12.12 -26.15
C GLU A 38 8.43 -12.67 -25.55
N PRO A 39 8.28 -14.02 -25.50
CA PRO A 39 7.07 -14.62 -24.94
C PRO A 39 6.83 -14.15 -23.49
N PHE A 40 5.68 -13.53 -23.28
CA PHE A 40 5.24 -13.03 -21.98
C PHE A 40 3.79 -13.48 -21.76
N TYR A 41 3.61 -14.38 -20.79
CA TYR A 41 2.32 -15.02 -20.54
C TYR A 41 1.89 -14.75 -19.11
N MET A 42 0.68 -14.24 -18.93
CA MET A 42 0.03 -14.08 -17.63
C MET A 42 -1.16 -15.02 -17.54
N SER A 43 -1.28 -15.74 -16.45
CA SER A 43 -2.34 -16.70 -16.21
C SER A 43 -2.94 -16.50 -14.82
N VAL A 44 -4.24 -16.64 -14.71
CA VAL A 44 -4.95 -16.75 -13.45
C VAL A 44 -5.11 -18.23 -13.12
N ILE A 45 -4.66 -18.62 -11.92
CA ILE A 45 -4.68 -20.00 -11.43
C ILE A 45 -5.72 -20.12 -10.33
N GLY A 46 -6.63 -21.06 -10.45
CA GLY A 46 -7.68 -21.29 -9.45
C GLY A 46 -8.73 -22.29 -9.90
N ASP A 47 -9.64 -22.65 -9.03
CA ASP A 47 -10.78 -23.50 -9.37
C ASP A 47 -11.96 -22.66 -9.86
N ALA A 48 -12.76 -23.22 -10.77
CA ALA A 48 -13.92 -22.55 -11.37
C ALA A 48 -14.99 -22.11 -10.34
N LYS A 49 -14.96 -22.66 -9.13
CA LYS A 49 -15.87 -22.32 -8.01
C LYS A 49 -15.42 -21.08 -7.22
N GLU A 50 -14.22 -20.56 -7.49
CA GLU A 50 -13.64 -19.43 -6.74
C GLU A 50 -14.01 -18.06 -7.31
N ASN A 51 -14.92 -18.02 -8.28
CA ASN A 51 -15.59 -16.79 -8.67
C ASN A 51 -16.35 -16.24 -7.46
N ASN A 52 -15.75 -15.27 -6.80
CA ASN A 52 -16.29 -14.61 -5.60
C ASN A 52 -17.61 -13.88 -5.97
N GLU A 53 -18.73 -14.57 -5.94
CA GLU A 53 -20.07 -14.01 -6.17
C GLU A 53 -20.43 -12.92 -5.13
N HIS A 54 -19.67 -12.81 -4.02
CA HIS A 54 -20.05 -11.97 -2.89
C HIS A 54 -19.18 -10.70 -2.69
N ILE A 55 -18.03 -10.53 -3.35
CA ILE A 55 -17.10 -9.44 -3.01
C ILE A 55 -16.85 -8.47 -4.17
N ALA A 56 -16.89 -8.91 -5.41
CA ALA A 56 -16.70 -8.03 -6.55
C ALA A 56 -17.65 -8.40 -7.70
N GLN A 57 -18.18 -7.38 -8.36
CA GLN A 57 -18.98 -7.54 -9.58
C GLN A 57 -18.14 -7.88 -10.83
N ILE A 58 -16.82 -8.08 -10.66
CA ILE A 58 -15.88 -8.39 -11.73
C ILE A 58 -15.54 -9.88 -11.64
N THR A 59 -15.82 -10.63 -12.70
CA THR A 59 -15.46 -12.04 -12.79
C THR A 59 -14.09 -12.19 -13.44
N LEU A 60 -13.17 -12.87 -12.75
CA LEU A 60 -11.89 -13.29 -13.31
C LEU A 60 -12.01 -14.75 -13.77
N HIS A 61 -11.64 -15.02 -15.04
CA HIS A 61 -11.58 -16.38 -15.55
C HIS A 61 -10.25 -17.03 -15.21
N THR A 62 -10.29 -18.27 -14.74
CA THR A 62 -9.09 -19.07 -14.49
C THR A 62 -8.61 -19.72 -15.79
N HIS A 63 -7.29 -19.72 -16.00
CA HIS A 63 -6.63 -20.32 -17.14
C HIS A 63 -6.14 -21.74 -16.84
N HIS A 64 -5.75 -21.99 -15.57
CA HIS A 64 -5.24 -23.27 -15.11
C HIS A 64 -5.78 -23.59 -13.72
N LYS A 65 -5.84 -24.88 -13.41
CA LYS A 65 -6.11 -25.40 -12.07
C LYS A 65 -4.80 -25.62 -11.31
N PHE A 66 -4.88 -25.77 -9.97
CA PHE A 66 -3.73 -26.11 -9.15
C PHE A 66 -3.14 -27.51 -9.48
N SER A 67 -3.99 -28.43 -10.00
CA SER A 67 -3.58 -29.75 -10.45
C SER A 67 -2.79 -29.78 -11.76
N ASP A 68 -2.85 -28.70 -12.55
CA ASP A 68 -2.19 -28.67 -13.86
C ASP A 68 -0.68 -28.64 -13.70
N PRO A 69 0.07 -29.41 -14.51
CA PRO A 69 1.54 -29.50 -14.42
C PRO A 69 2.21 -28.30 -15.13
N VAL A 70 1.86 -27.09 -14.70
CA VAL A 70 2.41 -25.85 -15.28
C VAL A 70 3.28 -25.14 -14.23
N ASP A 71 4.50 -24.81 -14.64
CA ASP A 71 5.46 -24.05 -13.83
C ASP A 71 5.53 -22.61 -14.29
N PHE A 72 5.75 -21.71 -13.33
CA PHE A 72 5.79 -20.26 -13.54
C PHE A 72 7.11 -19.68 -13.04
N ASP A 73 7.54 -18.59 -13.69
CA ASP A 73 8.71 -17.85 -13.27
C ASP A 73 8.40 -16.89 -12.11
N LEU A 74 7.16 -16.38 -12.06
CA LEU A 74 6.69 -15.41 -11.07
C LEU A 74 5.26 -15.73 -10.66
N VAL A 75 5.03 -15.77 -9.34
CA VAL A 75 3.73 -16.11 -8.74
C VAL A 75 3.28 -14.97 -7.83
N PHE A 76 2.04 -14.50 -8.00
CA PHE A 76 1.41 -13.52 -7.12
C PHE A 76 0.30 -14.13 -6.29
N LEU A 77 0.42 -14.00 -4.96
CA LEU A 77 -0.61 -14.30 -3.97
C LEU A 77 -1.24 -12.99 -3.49
N PRO A 78 -2.44 -12.64 -3.93
CA PRO A 78 -3.11 -11.41 -3.54
C PRO A 78 -3.51 -11.44 -2.06
N PRO A 79 -3.83 -10.29 -1.44
CA PRO A 79 -4.41 -10.28 -0.10
C PRO A 79 -5.83 -10.89 -0.13
N MET A 80 -6.28 -11.39 1.03
CA MET A 80 -7.66 -11.87 1.24
C MET A 80 -8.48 -10.83 2.00
N TRP A 81 -9.76 -10.75 1.69
CA TRP A 81 -10.71 -9.97 2.46
C TRP A 81 -11.07 -10.68 3.77
N GLY A 82 -10.99 -9.96 4.88
CA GLY A 82 -11.34 -10.48 6.20
C GLY A 82 -10.34 -11.49 6.75
N ASN A 83 -10.86 -12.48 7.50
CA ASN A 83 -10.05 -13.50 8.15
C ASN A 83 -9.54 -14.56 7.16
N PRO A 84 -8.21 -14.78 7.02
CA PRO A 84 -7.69 -15.75 6.05
C PRO A 84 -7.95 -17.23 6.44
N SER A 85 -8.07 -17.54 7.73
CA SER A 85 -8.10 -18.95 8.19
C SER A 85 -9.25 -19.79 7.63
N PRO A 86 -10.51 -19.30 7.51
CA PRO A 86 -11.59 -20.07 6.90
C PRO A 86 -11.36 -20.38 5.42
N SER A 87 -10.88 -19.42 4.65
CA SER A 87 -10.63 -19.58 3.21
C SER A 87 -9.51 -20.57 2.91
N MET A 88 -8.66 -20.85 3.90
CA MET A 88 -7.54 -21.78 3.78
C MET A 88 -7.85 -23.19 4.28
N ALA A 89 -9.04 -23.42 4.86
CA ALA A 89 -9.42 -24.73 5.38
C ALA A 89 -9.65 -25.73 4.22
N GLY A 90 -9.02 -26.91 4.30
CA GLY A 90 -9.19 -27.96 3.30
C GLY A 90 -8.54 -27.70 1.93
N ARG A 91 -7.69 -26.68 1.81
CA ARG A 91 -7.05 -26.28 0.55
C ARG A 91 -5.59 -26.76 0.47
N GLU A 92 -5.38 -28.07 0.68
CA GLU A 92 -4.05 -28.67 0.50
C GLU A 92 -3.56 -28.58 -0.95
N ASP A 93 -4.45 -28.55 -1.93
CA ASP A 93 -4.17 -28.35 -3.33
C ASP A 93 -3.32 -27.08 -3.60
N ILE A 94 -3.67 -25.94 -2.97
CA ILE A 94 -2.92 -24.69 -3.08
C ILE A 94 -1.55 -24.83 -2.40
N LEU A 95 -1.51 -25.47 -1.23
CA LEU A 95 -0.25 -25.62 -0.47
C LEU A 95 0.76 -26.49 -1.21
N GLU A 96 0.32 -27.61 -1.78
CA GLU A 96 1.16 -28.50 -2.59
C GLU A 96 1.64 -27.80 -3.87
N TRP A 97 0.72 -27.07 -4.54
CA TRP A 97 1.08 -26.28 -5.71
C TRP A 97 2.14 -25.22 -5.40
N LEU A 98 2.02 -24.51 -4.26
CA LEU A 98 2.99 -23.50 -3.83
C LEU A 98 4.37 -24.11 -3.54
N ARG A 99 4.42 -25.30 -2.88
CA ARG A 99 5.68 -26.02 -2.64
C ARG A 99 6.34 -26.38 -3.96
N ARG A 100 5.57 -26.93 -4.91
CA ARG A 100 6.07 -27.27 -6.26
C ARG A 100 6.63 -26.03 -6.99
N GLN A 101 5.91 -24.90 -7.00
CA GLN A 101 6.42 -23.67 -7.63
C GLN A 101 7.72 -23.20 -6.96
N LYS A 102 7.82 -23.33 -5.63
CA LYS A 102 9.04 -22.98 -4.90
C LYS A 102 10.21 -23.91 -5.23
N GLU A 103 9.97 -25.20 -5.35
CA GLU A 103 10.98 -26.20 -5.78
C GLU A 103 11.50 -25.91 -7.18
N ASN A 104 10.61 -25.45 -8.07
CA ASN A 104 10.95 -25.01 -9.44
C ASN A 104 11.55 -23.60 -9.51
N GLN A 105 11.98 -23.04 -8.37
CA GLN A 105 12.67 -21.75 -8.26
C GLN A 105 11.84 -20.52 -8.68
N ALA A 106 10.52 -20.63 -8.72
CA ALA A 106 9.65 -19.48 -8.97
C ALA A 106 9.91 -18.36 -7.95
N ILE A 107 9.85 -17.12 -8.41
CA ILE A 107 9.76 -15.96 -7.53
C ILE A 107 8.32 -15.85 -7.04
N ILE A 108 8.11 -15.83 -5.73
CA ILE A 108 6.77 -15.75 -5.15
C ILE A 108 6.59 -14.42 -4.42
N VAL A 109 5.56 -13.69 -4.79
CA VAL A 109 5.15 -12.43 -4.17
C VAL A 109 3.84 -12.64 -3.43
N ALA A 110 3.86 -12.53 -2.11
CA ALA A 110 2.66 -12.62 -1.28
C ALA A 110 2.33 -11.27 -0.64
N THR A 111 1.14 -10.76 -0.90
CA THR A 111 0.71 -9.43 -0.44
C THR A 111 -0.27 -9.55 0.71
N GLY A 112 -0.02 -8.78 1.78
CA GLY A 112 -0.90 -8.69 2.94
C GLY A 112 -1.20 -10.05 3.55
N THR A 113 -2.48 -10.40 3.66
CA THR A 113 -2.94 -11.69 4.16
C THR A 113 -2.61 -12.88 3.23
N GLY A 114 -2.19 -12.63 1.98
CA GLY A 114 -1.67 -13.68 1.10
C GLY A 114 -0.44 -14.41 1.66
N VAL A 115 0.32 -13.76 2.56
CA VAL A 115 1.46 -14.35 3.27
C VAL A 115 1.08 -15.57 4.12
N TYR A 116 -0.17 -15.64 4.57
CA TYR A 116 -0.69 -16.79 5.32
C TYR A 116 -0.61 -18.11 4.55
N TRP A 117 -0.79 -18.07 3.22
CA TRP A 117 -0.64 -19.26 2.38
C TRP A 117 0.77 -19.82 2.43
N LEU A 118 1.78 -18.95 2.35
CA LEU A 118 3.18 -19.34 2.41
C LEU A 118 3.57 -19.90 3.79
N ALA A 119 3.08 -19.25 4.86
CA ALA A 119 3.31 -19.73 6.22
C ALA A 119 2.66 -21.10 6.44
N LYS A 120 1.40 -21.29 5.98
CA LYS A 120 0.71 -22.57 6.09
C LYS A 120 1.35 -23.66 5.22
N ALA A 121 1.94 -23.31 4.07
CA ALA A 121 2.70 -24.25 3.24
C ALA A 121 4.06 -24.66 3.84
N GLY A 122 4.48 -24.06 4.99
CA GLY A 122 5.77 -24.32 5.62
C GLY A 122 6.96 -23.61 4.94
N LEU A 123 6.69 -22.70 4.00
CA LEU A 123 7.74 -22.05 3.21
C LEU A 123 8.42 -20.86 3.93
N LEU A 124 7.91 -20.47 5.11
CA LEU A 124 8.40 -19.32 5.88
C LEU A 124 8.97 -19.69 7.25
N GLU A 125 9.14 -20.98 7.55
CA GLU A 125 9.69 -21.42 8.85
C GLU A 125 11.08 -20.83 9.10
N GLU A 126 11.29 -20.33 10.32
CA GLU A 126 12.53 -19.68 10.80
C GLU A 126 12.92 -18.41 10.02
N LYS A 127 12.05 -17.91 9.14
CA LYS A 127 12.26 -16.66 8.37
C LYS A 127 11.58 -15.48 9.02
N THR A 128 12.11 -14.29 8.76
CA THR A 128 11.50 -13.02 9.22
C THR A 128 10.78 -12.34 8.06
N VAL A 129 9.45 -12.19 8.16
CA VAL A 129 8.60 -11.69 7.09
C VAL A 129 7.73 -10.53 7.55
N THR A 130 7.02 -9.89 6.62
CA THR A 130 5.96 -8.93 6.94
C THR A 130 4.62 -9.42 6.38
N THR A 131 3.52 -8.94 6.95
CA THR A 131 2.16 -9.21 6.47
C THR A 131 1.29 -7.97 6.69
N HIS A 132 -0.01 -8.04 6.47
CA HIS A 132 -0.90 -6.91 6.71
C HIS A 132 -0.94 -6.55 8.20
N TRP A 133 -0.76 -5.26 8.51
CA TRP A 133 -0.60 -4.74 9.88
C TRP A 133 -1.73 -5.14 10.84
N SER A 134 -2.99 -5.21 10.37
CA SER A 134 -4.13 -5.57 11.20
C SER A 134 -4.15 -7.04 11.63
N PHE A 135 -3.31 -7.87 11.03
CA PHE A 135 -3.22 -9.30 11.28
C PHE A 135 -1.94 -9.72 12.01
N TYR A 136 -1.05 -8.80 12.38
CA TYR A 136 0.21 -9.13 13.06
C TYR A 136 0.05 -10.07 14.25
N GLY A 137 -0.77 -9.68 15.22
CA GLY A 137 -0.94 -10.50 16.43
C GLY A 137 -1.62 -11.84 16.19
N LYS A 138 -2.42 -11.98 15.12
CA LYS A 138 -3.01 -13.25 14.73
C LYS A 138 -1.98 -14.14 14.01
N PHE A 139 -1.20 -13.56 13.14
CA PHE A 139 -0.15 -14.24 12.41
C PHE A 139 0.89 -14.86 13.35
N GLU A 140 1.40 -14.09 14.32
CA GLU A 140 2.37 -14.57 15.32
C GLU A 140 1.82 -15.73 16.17
N ARG A 141 0.54 -15.67 16.55
CA ARG A 141 -0.07 -16.78 17.30
C ARG A 141 -0.27 -18.03 16.47
N GLN A 142 -0.55 -17.88 15.18
CA GLN A 142 -0.84 -19.01 14.29
C GLN A 142 0.44 -19.64 13.74
N PHE A 143 1.50 -18.85 13.57
CA PHE A 143 2.79 -19.28 13.00
C PHE A 143 3.95 -18.82 13.90
N PRO A 144 4.09 -19.42 15.10
CA PRO A 144 5.07 -18.98 16.10
C PRO A 144 6.54 -19.19 15.68
N THR A 145 6.79 -20.05 14.69
CA THR A 145 8.13 -20.30 14.11
C THR A 145 8.54 -19.25 13.07
N VAL A 146 7.59 -18.40 12.63
CA VAL A 146 7.86 -17.36 11.63
C VAL A 146 8.06 -16.02 12.32
N GLY A 147 9.24 -15.42 12.16
CA GLY A 147 9.53 -14.08 12.67
C GLY A 147 8.72 -12.99 11.93
N LEU A 148 8.28 -11.95 12.65
CA LEU A 148 7.51 -10.87 12.07
C LEU A 148 8.25 -9.54 12.15
N ASN A 149 8.56 -8.92 11.00
CA ASN A 149 9.08 -7.57 10.90
C ASN A 149 7.93 -6.58 10.69
N ARG A 150 7.52 -5.91 11.78
CA ARG A 150 6.40 -4.95 11.78
C ARG A 150 6.75 -3.59 11.15
N LYS A 151 8.06 -3.30 10.96
CA LYS A 151 8.53 -2.03 10.39
C LYS A 151 8.70 -2.09 8.88
N ALA A 152 9.13 -3.23 8.34
CA ALA A 152 9.36 -3.39 6.92
C ALA A 152 8.04 -3.37 6.12
N SER A 153 8.04 -2.69 4.98
CA SER A 153 6.96 -2.74 4.00
C SER A 153 7.07 -3.97 3.10
N ILE A 154 8.29 -4.42 2.86
CA ILE A 154 8.65 -5.57 2.03
C ILE A 154 9.75 -6.34 2.76
N THR A 155 9.65 -7.65 2.80
CA THR A 155 10.72 -8.56 3.22
C THR A 155 11.01 -9.55 2.11
N TYR A 156 12.26 -10.00 2.01
CA TYR A 156 12.73 -10.93 1.00
C TYR A 156 13.51 -12.07 1.65
N CYS A 157 13.20 -13.29 1.26
CA CYS A 157 13.95 -14.51 1.62
C CYS A 157 13.73 -15.59 0.57
N ASP A 158 14.80 -16.19 0.08
CA ASP A 158 14.76 -17.38 -0.79
C ASP A 158 13.77 -17.29 -1.97
N ASN A 159 13.85 -16.24 -2.80
CA ASN A 159 12.92 -15.95 -3.90
C ASN A 159 11.46 -15.69 -3.45
N ILE A 160 11.22 -15.44 -2.17
CA ILE A 160 9.91 -15.08 -1.64
C ILE A 160 9.92 -13.62 -1.19
N TYR A 161 9.02 -12.82 -1.73
CA TYR A 161 8.72 -11.47 -1.28
C TYR A 161 7.42 -11.48 -0.48
N CYS A 162 7.50 -11.07 0.78
CA CYS A 162 6.32 -10.80 1.60
C CYS A 162 6.10 -9.30 1.68
N VAL A 163 4.92 -8.85 1.30
CA VAL A 163 4.58 -7.44 1.10
C VAL A 163 3.42 -7.05 2.00
N ARG A 164 3.52 -5.91 2.70
CA ARG A 164 2.54 -5.49 3.70
C ARG A 164 1.19 -5.08 3.13
N SER A 165 1.18 -4.42 1.97
CA SER A 165 -0.02 -3.81 1.40
C SER A 165 0.05 -3.77 -0.13
N ILE A 166 -1.09 -3.46 -0.79
CA ILE A 166 -1.14 -3.26 -2.24
C ILE A 166 -0.23 -2.09 -2.68
N ASN A 167 -0.13 -1.02 -1.90
CA ASN A 167 0.78 0.08 -2.22
C ASN A 167 2.25 -0.39 -2.23
N SER A 168 2.65 -1.18 -1.23
CA SER A 168 4.01 -1.76 -1.21
C SER A 168 4.21 -2.81 -2.31
N GLN A 169 3.14 -3.45 -2.77
CA GLN A 169 3.20 -4.34 -3.95
C GLN A 169 3.54 -3.54 -5.23
N THR A 170 2.99 -2.34 -5.40
CA THR A 170 3.35 -1.48 -6.55
C THR A 170 4.82 -1.04 -6.50
N GLU A 171 5.36 -0.73 -5.32
CA GLU A 171 6.79 -0.44 -5.15
C GLU A 171 7.65 -1.65 -5.55
N LEU A 172 7.29 -2.86 -5.08
CA LEU A 172 7.97 -4.08 -5.47
C LEU A 172 7.86 -4.36 -6.97
N LEU A 173 6.70 -4.10 -7.58
CA LEU A 173 6.50 -4.30 -9.02
C LEU A 173 7.42 -3.40 -9.86
N VAL A 174 7.61 -2.13 -9.47
CA VAL A 174 8.57 -1.23 -10.14
C VAL A 174 9.99 -1.82 -10.07
N TYR A 175 10.39 -2.34 -8.90
CA TYR A 175 11.68 -3.01 -8.73
C TYR A 175 11.79 -4.26 -9.64
N LEU A 176 10.79 -5.15 -9.65
CA LEU A 176 10.80 -6.35 -10.48
C LEU A 176 10.79 -6.02 -11.98
N ILE A 177 10.04 -5.00 -12.38
CA ILE A 177 10.04 -4.51 -13.76
C ILE A 177 11.43 -3.99 -14.17
N ALA A 178 12.16 -3.32 -13.26
CA ALA A 178 13.53 -2.91 -13.52
C ALA A 178 14.46 -4.11 -13.76
N GLN A 179 14.25 -5.20 -13.02
CA GLN A 179 15.05 -6.43 -13.16
C GLN A 179 14.70 -7.24 -14.42
N PHE A 180 13.41 -7.40 -14.73
CA PHE A 180 12.96 -8.27 -15.82
C PHE A 180 12.91 -7.56 -17.18
N PHE A 181 12.72 -6.26 -17.19
CA PHE A 181 12.61 -5.48 -18.42
C PHE A 181 13.76 -4.49 -18.58
N SER A 182 13.75 -3.39 -17.85
CA SER A 182 14.86 -2.44 -17.72
C SER A 182 14.53 -1.29 -16.77
N ALA A 183 15.55 -0.62 -16.24
CA ALA A 183 15.36 0.56 -15.38
C ALA A 183 14.63 1.73 -16.09
N PRO A 184 14.87 2.05 -17.38
CA PRO A 184 14.07 3.07 -18.08
C PRO A 184 12.59 2.74 -18.17
N ILE A 185 12.23 1.47 -18.46
CA ILE A 185 10.83 1.02 -18.49
C ILE A 185 10.20 1.13 -17.11
N ALA A 186 10.89 0.66 -16.07
CA ALA A 186 10.43 0.75 -14.69
C ALA A 186 10.12 2.20 -14.28
N LYS A 187 10.97 3.15 -14.66
CA LYS A 187 10.76 4.58 -14.38
C LYS A 187 9.51 5.16 -15.08
N ILE A 188 9.22 4.70 -16.30
CA ILE A 188 7.99 5.10 -17.02
C ILE A 188 6.75 4.52 -16.30
N ILE A 189 6.81 3.24 -15.90
CA ILE A 189 5.73 2.58 -15.16
C ILE A 189 5.50 3.24 -13.80
N GLU A 190 6.57 3.52 -13.05
CA GLU A 190 6.51 4.26 -11.78
C GLU A 190 5.79 5.60 -11.97
N LYS A 191 6.18 6.37 -12.97
CA LYS A 191 5.55 7.66 -13.28
C LYS A 191 4.07 7.50 -13.64
N HIS A 192 3.70 6.45 -14.36
CA HIS A 192 2.33 6.22 -14.81
C HIS A 192 1.39 5.77 -13.69
N PHE A 193 1.86 4.89 -12.80
CA PHE A 193 1.01 4.24 -11.80
C PHE A 193 1.16 4.80 -10.38
N MET A 194 2.27 5.51 -10.06
CA MET A 194 2.59 5.92 -8.69
C MET A 194 2.79 7.42 -8.50
N HIS A 195 3.12 8.16 -9.56
CA HIS A 195 3.55 9.57 -9.44
C HIS A 195 2.47 10.48 -8.84
N GLU A 196 1.22 10.19 -9.05
CA GLU A 196 0.11 11.04 -8.60
C GLU A 196 -0.32 10.75 -7.14
N VAL A 197 -0.01 9.56 -6.60
CA VAL A 197 -0.43 9.20 -5.24
C VAL A 197 0.27 10.03 -4.17
N SER A 198 1.55 10.37 -4.36
CA SER A 198 2.29 11.25 -3.45
C SER A 198 1.88 12.72 -3.56
N ASN A 199 1.42 13.15 -4.74
CA ASN A 199 0.98 14.51 -4.99
C ASN A 199 -0.51 14.73 -4.64
N PHE A 200 -1.32 13.67 -4.60
CA PHE A 200 -2.76 13.75 -4.34
C PHE A 200 -3.10 14.33 -2.94
N GLN A 201 -2.16 14.26 -1.99
CA GLN A 201 -2.31 14.85 -0.66
C GLN A 201 -1.86 16.30 -0.60
N SER A 202 -1.14 16.81 -1.61
CA SER A 202 -0.55 18.14 -1.63
C SER A 202 -1.15 19.08 -2.68
N GLU A 203 -1.89 18.57 -3.67
CA GLU A 203 -2.53 19.42 -4.68
C GLU A 203 -4.06 19.48 -4.48
N PRO A 204 -4.65 20.70 -4.43
CA PRO A 204 -6.09 20.82 -4.47
C PRO A 204 -6.62 20.31 -5.82
N PHE A 205 -7.80 19.65 -5.81
CA PHE A 205 -8.47 19.19 -7.03
C PHE A 205 -8.54 20.32 -8.07
N PHE A 206 -8.01 20.05 -9.26
CA PHE A 206 -8.05 20.97 -10.37
C PHE A 206 -9.52 21.07 -10.86
N GLN A 207 -10.21 22.16 -10.55
CA GLN A 207 -11.49 22.45 -11.17
C GLN A 207 -11.25 23.08 -12.55
N VAL A 208 -11.58 22.35 -13.61
CA VAL A 208 -11.59 22.89 -14.98
C VAL A 208 -12.60 24.02 -15.05
N GLY A 209 -12.11 25.28 -15.20
CA GLY A 209 -12.94 26.50 -15.29
C GLY A 209 -12.69 27.54 -14.19
N GLY A 210 -11.86 27.25 -13.19
CA GLY A 210 -11.41 28.25 -12.21
C GLY A 210 -10.16 28.99 -12.72
N ASN A 211 -10.27 30.32 -12.82
CA ASN A 211 -9.14 31.22 -13.11
C ASN A 211 -8.21 31.27 -11.88
N THR A 212 -7.54 30.20 -11.52
CA THR A 212 -6.53 30.17 -10.45
C THR A 212 -5.15 30.25 -11.10
N GLN A 213 -4.61 31.43 -11.15
CA GLN A 213 -3.19 31.66 -11.40
C GLN A 213 -2.41 30.83 -10.35
N PHE A 214 -1.65 29.85 -10.83
CA PHE A 214 -0.83 28.98 -9.98
C PHE A 214 0.17 29.85 -9.20
N ASP A 215 0.09 29.82 -7.88
CA ASP A 215 1.00 30.61 -7.04
C ASP A 215 2.15 29.72 -6.58
N GLU A 216 3.28 29.81 -7.30
CA GLU A 216 4.50 29.03 -7.02
C GLU A 216 4.96 29.18 -5.56
N MET A 217 4.84 30.36 -4.97
CA MET A 217 5.19 30.62 -3.58
C MET A 217 4.33 29.80 -2.62
N VAL A 218 3.04 29.65 -2.90
CA VAL A 218 2.13 28.85 -2.08
C VAL A 218 2.48 27.36 -2.19
N SER A 219 2.84 26.87 -3.38
CA SER A 219 3.29 25.49 -3.57
C SER A 219 4.59 25.19 -2.84
N ILE A 220 5.56 26.10 -2.85
CA ILE A 220 6.80 25.98 -2.07
C ILE A 220 6.48 25.96 -0.57
N ALA A 221 5.58 26.83 -0.10
CA ALA A 221 5.15 26.86 1.28
C ALA A 221 4.47 25.54 1.72
N GLN A 222 3.59 24.97 0.88
CA GLN A 222 2.95 23.67 1.13
C GLN A 222 3.99 22.54 1.21
N SER A 223 4.93 22.51 0.28
CA SER A 223 6.02 21.53 0.27
C SER A 223 6.85 21.61 1.55
N TYR A 224 7.24 22.82 1.97
CA TYR A 224 7.97 23.04 3.20
C TYR A 224 7.20 22.56 4.45
N ILE A 225 5.91 22.90 4.54
CA ILE A 225 5.03 22.44 5.63
C ILE A 225 5.00 20.90 5.66
N ASN A 226 4.77 20.26 4.51
CA ASN A 226 4.64 18.80 4.44
C ASN A 226 5.94 18.07 4.84
N GLN A 227 7.10 18.60 4.46
CA GLN A 227 8.40 18.05 4.84
C GLN A 227 8.72 18.20 6.33
N HIS A 228 8.19 19.26 6.98
CA HIS A 228 8.50 19.60 8.37
C HIS A 228 7.28 19.52 9.30
N VAL A 229 6.21 18.86 8.88
CA VAL A 229 4.92 18.86 9.59
C VAL A 229 4.99 18.35 11.02
N THR A 230 5.87 17.39 11.28
CA THR A 230 6.13 16.84 12.63
C THR A 230 7.07 17.68 13.47
N SER A 231 7.75 18.65 12.87
CA SER A 231 8.69 19.56 13.54
C SER A 231 7.96 20.78 14.13
N GLN A 232 8.65 21.50 15.03
CA GLN A 232 8.13 22.73 15.64
C GLN A 232 8.38 23.93 14.72
N ILE A 233 7.79 23.92 13.50
CA ILE A 233 7.90 25.06 12.59
C ILE A 233 6.84 26.12 12.89
N THR A 234 7.18 27.39 12.66
CA THR A 234 6.32 28.55 12.82
C THR A 234 5.93 29.15 11.47
N ILE A 235 4.93 30.02 11.46
CA ILE A 235 4.56 30.79 10.25
C ILE A 235 5.75 31.63 9.78
N LYS A 236 6.54 32.14 10.71
CA LYS A 236 7.75 32.94 10.41
C LYS A 236 8.79 32.08 9.66
N ASP A 237 9.00 30.83 10.07
CA ASP A 237 9.94 29.91 9.39
C ASP A 237 9.52 29.65 7.95
N ILE A 238 8.21 29.43 7.74
CA ILE A 238 7.64 29.21 6.41
C ILE A 238 7.79 30.46 5.55
N ALA A 239 7.44 31.64 6.09
CA ALA A 239 7.56 32.93 5.40
C ALA A 239 9.02 33.24 5.01
N THR A 240 9.96 32.97 5.92
CA THR A 240 11.39 33.11 5.66
C THR A 240 11.85 32.16 4.55
N HIS A 241 11.41 30.90 4.56
CA HIS A 241 11.77 29.92 3.55
C HIS A 241 11.32 30.33 2.14
N VAL A 242 10.11 30.89 2.02
CA VAL A 242 9.56 31.34 0.73
C VAL A 242 9.92 32.80 0.37
N GLY A 243 10.68 33.49 1.22
CA GLY A 243 11.20 34.84 0.97
C GLY A 243 10.15 35.96 1.01
N VAL A 244 9.10 35.84 1.83
CA VAL A 244 8.03 36.86 1.96
C VAL A 244 7.73 37.20 3.42
N SER A 245 6.95 38.25 3.65
CA SER A 245 6.43 38.57 5.00
C SER A 245 5.37 37.55 5.43
N GLU A 246 5.18 37.37 6.75
CA GLU A 246 4.14 36.48 7.29
C GLU A 246 2.73 36.88 6.82
N SER A 247 2.45 38.17 6.73
CA SER A 247 1.16 38.71 6.24
C SER A 247 0.93 38.36 4.77
N THR A 248 1.95 38.48 3.93
CA THR A 248 1.90 38.11 2.50
C THR A 248 1.66 36.61 2.35
N LEU A 249 2.39 35.80 3.09
CA LEU A 249 2.21 34.34 3.11
C LEU A 249 0.77 33.97 3.48
N ILE A 250 0.25 34.48 4.60
CA ILE A 250 -1.09 34.16 5.08
C ILE A 250 -2.16 34.58 4.06
N CYS A 251 -2.05 35.77 3.49
CA CYS A 251 -3.01 36.27 2.51
C CYS A 251 -3.04 35.42 1.24
N ARG A 252 -1.89 35.22 0.61
CA ARG A 252 -1.77 34.46 -0.64
C ARG A 252 -2.12 32.98 -0.45
N PHE A 253 -1.61 32.36 0.63
CA PHE A 253 -1.90 30.97 0.96
C PHE A 253 -3.40 30.74 1.19
N LYS A 254 -4.07 31.64 1.98
CA LYS A 254 -5.51 31.55 2.20
C LYS A 254 -6.31 31.78 0.91
N GLY A 255 -5.85 32.70 0.05
CA GLY A 255 -6.49 32.96 -1.24
C GLY A 255 -6.47 31.76 -2.18
N GLN A 256 -5.37 30.99 -2.19
CA GLN A 256 -5.21 29.86 -3.07
C GLN A 256 -5.69 28.54 -2.46
N VAL A 257 -5.38 28.28 -1.19
CA VAL A 257 -5.67 26.99 -0.51
C VAL A 257 -7.03 27.02 0.21
N GLY A 258 -7.62 28.17 0.39
CA GLY A 258 -8.89 28.36 1.10
C GLY A 258 -8.77 28.38 2.63
N VAL A 259 -7.63 27.96 3.19
CA VAL A 259 -7.34 27.94 4.63
C VAL A 259 -6.02 28.63 4.94
N SER A 260 -5.82 29.07 6.20
CA SER A 260 -4.53 29.64 6.60
C SER A 260 -3.41 28.60 6.64
N PRO A 261 -2.12 28.98 6.50
CA PRO A 261 -0.98 28.06 6.62
C PRO A 261 -0.99 27.30 7.95
N HIS A 262 -1.34 27.97 9.05
CA HIS A 262 -1.46 27.34 10.37
C HIS A 262 -2.53 26.24 10.40
N LYS A 263 -3.71 26.52 9.83
CA LYS A 263 -4.80 25.53 9.74
C LYS A 263 -4.39 24.37 8.84
N TYR A 264 -3.77 24.62 7.71
CA TYR A 264 -3.25 23.60 6.80
C TYR A 264 -2.25 22.69 7.52
N MET A 265 -1.25 23.25 8.22
CA MET A 265 -0.28 22.48 9.00
C MET A 265 -0.94 21.63 10.08
N LEU A 266 -1.95 22.19 10.78
CA LEU A 266 -2.71 21.45 11.78
C LEU A 266 -3.45 20.25 11.17
N ASP A 267 -4.09 20.44 10.03
CA ASP A 267 -4.83 19.39 9.32
C ASP A 267 -3.87 18.27 8.85
N GLN A 268 -2.68 18.62 8.34
CA GLN A 268 -1.67 17.62 7.99
C GLN A 268 -1.19 16.81 9.21
N ARG A 269 -0.94 17.46 10.35
CA ARG A 269 -0.60 16.77 11.62
C ARG A 269 -1.68 15.78 12.05
N LEU A 270 -2.95 16.17 11.93
CA LEU A 270 -4.09 15.31 12.26
C LEU A 270 -4.23 14.13 11.31
N LEU A 271 -3.93 14.29 10.02
CA LEU A 271 -3.92 13.20 9.04
C LEU A 271 -2.83 12.16 9.38
N ILE A 272 -1.62 12.61 9.71
CA ILE A 272 -0.55 11.71 10.16
C ILE A 272 -0.94 11.01 11.47
N ALA A 273 -1.51 11.73 12.43
CA ALA A 273 -2.00 11.15 13.67
C ALA A 273 -3.05 10.06 13.42
N LYS A 274 -3.96 10.29 12.47
CA LYS A 274 -4.98 9.31 12.04
C LYS A 274 -4.36 8.03 11.51
N GLN A 275 -3.26 8.12 10.76
CA GLN A 275 -2.51 6.96 10.28
C GLN A 275 -1.83 6.22 11.44
N LEU A 276 -1.13 6.97 12.34
CA LEU A 276 -0.43 6.39 13.48
C LEU A 276 -1.39 5.72 14.50
N LEU A 277 -2.63 6.20 14.61
CA LEU A 277 -3.67 5.59 15.45
C LEU A 277 -4.07 4.18 15.01
N GLN A 278 -3.75 3.78 13.79
CA GLN A 278 -3.95 2.42 13.30
C GLN A 278 -2.96 1.44 13.94
N ASP A 279 -1.79 1.91 14.38
CA ASP A 279 -0.83 1.10 15.14
C ASP A 279 -1.23 1.05 16.62
N ASN A 280 -1.55 -0.16 17.08
CA ASN A 280 -1.98 -0.40 18.45
C ASN A 280 -0.84 -0.39 19.47
N SER A 281 0.40 -0.46 19.05
CA SER A 281 1.59 -0.42 19.92
C SER A 281 1.91 0.99 20.42
N LEU A 282 1.42 2.02 19.71
CA LEU A 282 1.71 3.41 20.04
C LEU A 282 0.69 3.98 21.06
N THR A 283 1.18 4.61 22.10
CA THR A 283 0.32 5.32 23.07
C THR A 283 -0.19 6.64 22.47
N LEU A 284 -1.32 7.14 22.94
CA LEU A 284 -1.85 8.43 22.47
C LEU A 284 -0.92 9.60 22.80
N LEU A 285 -0.25 9.55 23.94
CA LEU A 285 0.76 10.53 24.32
C LEU A 285 1.90 10.57 23.31
N TYR A 286 2.42 9.41 22.95
CA TYR A 286 3.51 9.29 22.01
C TYR A 286 3.11 9.74 20.60
N ILE A 287 1.90 9.41 20.14
CA ILE A 287 1.38 9.88 18.86
C ILE A 287 1.27 11.41 18.85
N ALA A 288 0.69 12.01 19.90
CA ALA A 288 0.57 13.47 20.00
C ALA A 288 1.95 14.15 19.89
N GLN A 289 2.96 13.62 20.57
CA GLN A 289 4.34 14.13 20.51
C GLN A 289 4.95 13.97 19.12
N LEU A 290 4.79 12.80 18.50
CA LEU A 290 5.32 12.53 17.16
C LEU A 290 4.77 13.49 16.10
N VAL A 291 3.51 13.90 16.21
CA VAL A 291 2.88 14.82 15.26
C VAL A 291 2.97 16.29 15.70
N GLY A 292 3.84 16.60 16.67
CA GLY A 292 4.20 17.96 17.04
C GLY A 292 3.23 18.66 17.99
N PHE A 293 2.37 17.95 18.73
CA PHE A 293 1.56 18.53 19.80
C PHE A 293 2.29 18.44 21.14
N LYS A 294 2.33 19.56 21.86
CA LYS A 294 2.92 19.65 23.21
C LYS A 294 1.95 19.10 24.28
N ASP A 295 0.65 19.26 24.07
CA ASP A 295 -0.39 18.86 25.01
C ASP A 295 -1.30 17.78 24.38
N PRO A 296 -1.34 16.54 24.96
CA PRO A 296 -2.18 15.47 24.49
C PRO A 296 -3.69 15.74 24.63
N HIS A 297 -4.10 16.57 25.59
CA HIS A 297 -5.50 16.94 25.77
C HIS A 297 -5.94 17.88 24.64
N TYR A 298 -5.11 18.86 24.32
CA TYR A 298 -5.35 19.73 23.17
C TYR A 298 -5.37 18.92 21.85
N PHE A 299 -4.42 17.99 21.65
CA PHE A 299 -4.46 17.06 20.54
C PHE A 299 -5.79 16.32 20.43
N SER A 300 -6.26 15.71 21.52
CA SER A 300 -7.50 14.93 21.53
C SER A 300 -8.71 15.78 21.19
N LYS A 301 -8.78 17.00 21.72
CA LYS A 301 -9.85 17.97 21.44
C LYS A 301 -9.87 18.38 19.98
N VAL A 302 -8.72 18.71 19.39
CA VAL A 302 -8.62 19.14 17.99
C VAL A 302 -8.88 18.00 17.03
N PHE A 303 -8.41 16.81 17.35
CA PHE A 303 -8.68 15.58 16.58
C PHE A 303 -10.20 15.29 16.54
N GLU A 304 -10.88 15.37 17.69
CA GLU A 304 -12.33 15.17 17.78
C GLU A 304 -13.11 16.24 17.02
N GLN A 305 -12.71 17.49 17.10
CA GLN A 305 -13.31 18.57 16.34
C GLN A 305 -13.21 18.32 14.83
N HIS A 306 -12.07 17.81 14.36
CA HIS A 306 -11.80 17.58 12.94
C HIS A 306 -12.48 16.31 12.41
N PHE A 307 -12.35 15.18 13.11
CA PHE A 307 -12.84 13.87 12.64
C PHE A 307 -14.19 13.46 13.24
N LYS A 308 -14.77 14.26 14.15
CA LYS A 308 -16.03 13.96 14.87
C LYS A 308 -15.97 12.68 15.72
N LEU A 309 -14.77 12.21 16.03
CA LEU A 309 -14.49 11.05 16.88
C LEU A 309 -13.24 11.33 17.71
N THR A 310 -13.25 10.93 18.97
CA THR A 310 -12.04 10.99 19.79
C THR A 310 -10.97 10.03 19.23
N PRO A 311 -9.66 10.29 19.46
CA PRO A 311 -8.58 9.37 19.05
C PRO A 311 -8.80 7.93 19.53
N VAL A 312 -9.32 7.76 20.75
CA VAL A 312 -9.64 6.44 21.33
C VAL A 312 -10.78 5.77 20.58
N ALA A 313 -11.88 6.51 20.32
CA ALA A 313 -13.03 6.01 19.59
C ALA A 313 -12.64 5.65 18.14
N TYR A 314 -11.82 6.47 17.50
CA TYR A 314 -11.30 6.20 16.16
C TYR A 314 -10.48 4.91 16.13
N ARG A 315 -9.55 4.71 17.08
CA ARG A 315 -8.77 3.48 17.20
C ARG A 315 -9.66 2.24 17.40
N LYS A 316 -10.70 2.34 18.25
CA LYS A 316 -11.68 1.25 18.44
C LYS A 316 -12.46 0.96 17.17
N LEU A 317 -12.90 1.99 16.44
CA LEU A 317 -13.65 1.85 15.19
C LEU A 317 -12.82 1.15 14.10
N VAL A 318 -11.55 1.52 13.95
CA VAL A 318 -10.63 0.86 13.01
C VAL A 318 -10.44 -0.61 13.38
N LYS A 319 -10.32 -0.93 14.68
CA LYS A 319 -10.30 -2.32 15.16
C LYS A 319 -11.58 -3.07 14.81
N ALA A 320 -12.75 -2.48 15.07
CA ALA A 320 -14.04 -3.11 14.83
C ALA A 320 -14.30 -3.39 13.35
N LYS A 321 -13.96 -2.46 12.44
CA LYS A 321 -14.09 -2.67 10.99
C LYS A 321 -13.26 -3.84 10.47
N VAL A 322 -12.15 -4.16 11.14
CA VAL A 322 -11.27 -5.28 10.79
C VAL A 322 -11.80 -6.63 11.29
N PHE A 323 -12.67 -6.63 12.32
CA PHE A 323 -13.14 -7.86 12.98
C PHE A 323 -14.61 -8.23 12.68
N HIS A 324 -15.38 -7.35 12.01
CA HIS A 324 -16.79 -7.57 11.68
C HIS A 324 -17.09 -7.57 10.18
N ALA A 325 -16.07 -7.61 9.32
CA ALA A 325 -16.21 -7.81 7.89
C ALA A 325 -15.84 -9.26 7.50
#